data_8c002cd0d9693f0c04f0cbf0a70494cd
#
_entry.id   8c002cd0d9693f0c04f0cbf0a70494cd
#
_cell.length_a   1.000
_cell.length_b   1.000
_cell.length_c   1.000
_cell.angle_alpha   90.00
_cell.angle_beta   90.00
_cell.angle_gamma   90.00
#
_symmetry.space_group_name_H-M   'P 1'
#
loop_
_entity.id
_entity.type
_entity.pdbx_description
1 polymer ?
#
loop_
_entity_poly.entity_id
_entity_poly.type
_entity_poly.pdbx_seq_one_letter_code
_entity_poly.pdbx_strand_id
1 'polypeptide(L)'
;AVVKSIEEEGNSYIFSFTISEELSKYIVSKGSIAVDGISLTVIEAEEECFTVGIIPYTWDHTNFSSLKAGDEVNIEVDVIAKYVEKLVNKE
;
A
#
# COMPACT_ATOMS: atom_id res chain seq x y z
N ALA A 1 7.73 -0.83 -4.55
CA ALA A 1 7.75 -0.20 -3.22
C ALA A 1 8.67 -0.97 -2.28
N VAL A 2 9.05 -0.32 -1.21
CA VAL A 2 9.95 -0.91 -0.22
C VAL A 2 9.29 -0.82 1.15
N VAL A 3 9.35 -1.89 1.92
CA VAL A 3 8.82 -1.87 3.29
C VAL A 3 9.66 -0.92 4.11
N LYS A 4 9.02 0.12 4.64
CA LYS A 4 9.70 1.12 5.45
C LYS A 4 9.70 0.74 6.92
N SER A 5 8.56 0.31 7.44
CA SER A 5 8.45 -0.10 8.83
C SER A 5 7.24 -1.01 9.00
N ILE A 6 7.28 -1.78 10.07
CA ILE A 6 6.20 -2.69 10.45
C ILE A 6 5.97 -2.47 11.94
N GLU A 7 4.75 -2.10 12.30
CA GLU A 7 4.39 -1.87 13.69
C GLU A 7 3.25 -2.78 14.10
N GLU A 8 3.37 -3.38 15.25
CA GLU A 8 2.31 -4.21 15.79
C GLU A 8 1.35 -3.32 16.59
N GLU A 9 0.06 -3.47 16.30
CA GLU A 9 -0.94 -2.65 16.97
C GLU A 9 -2.13 -3.54 17.33
N GLY A 10 -2.26 -3.88 18.58
CA GLY A 10 -3.27 -4.83 19.02
C GLY A 10 -3.01 -6.17 18.37
N ASN A 11 -3.99 -6.70 17.65
CA ASN A 11 -3.86 -7.96 16.94
C ASN A 11 -3.51 -7.77 15.47
N SER A 12 -3.25 -6.53 15.08
CA SER A 12 -2.97 -6.20 13.68
C SER A 12 -1.57 -5.67 13.52
N TYR A 13 -1.13 -5.55 12.27
CA TYR A 13 0.18 -4.99 11.94
C TYR A 13 -0.02 -3.83 10.99
N ILE A 14 0.70 -2.75 11.21
CA ILE A 14 0.66 -1.58 10.33
C ILE A 14 1.94 -1.58 9.52
N PHE A 15 1.81 -1.73 8.22
CA PHE A 15 2.94 -1.69 7.30
C PHE A 15 3.02 -0.32 6.65
N SER A 16 4.21 0.27 6.67
CA SER A 16 4.48 1.50 5.94
C SER A 16 5.38 1.14 4.77
N PHE A 17 5.07 1.68 3.60
CA PHE A 17 5.85 1.44 2.39
C PHE A 17 6.30 2.77 1.81
N THR A 18 7.54 2.81 1.31
CA THR A 18 7.98 3.95 0.51
C THR A 18 7.70 3.62 -0.94
N ILE A 19 7.31 4.62 -1.69
CA ILE A 19 6.93 4.45 -3.09
C ILE A 19 7.37 5.66 -3.87
N SER A 20 7.55 5.52 -5.19
CA SER A 20 7.95 6.63 -6.03
C SER A 20 6.86 7.70 -6.05
N GLU A 21 7.29 8.94 -6.20
CA GLU A 21 6.37 10.06 -6.31
C GLU A 21 5.42 9.88 -7.48
N GLU A 22 5.91 9.28 -8.55
CA GLU A 22 5.12 9.04 -9.76
C GLU A 22 3.89 8.16 -9.49
N LEU A 23 4.06 7.10 -8.69
CA LEU A 23 2.95 6.22 -8.37
C LEU A 23 2.12 6.72 -7.20
N SER A 24 2.72 7.52 -6.35
CA SER A 24 2.06 8.03 -5.16
C SER A 24 0.76 8.78 -5.47
N LYS A 25 0.70 9.45 -6.60
CA LYS A 25 -0.49 10.22 -6.98
C LYS A 25 -1.73 9.35 -7.21
N TYR A 26 -1.56 8.06 -7.38
CA TYR A 26 -2.68 7.14 -7.57
C TYR A 26 -3.13 6.48 -6.28
N ILE A 27 -2.48 6.79 -5.17
CA ILE A 27 -2.76 6.16 -3.88
C ILE A 27 -3.43 7.18 -2.98
N VAL A 28 -4.64 6.84 -2.51
CA VAL A 28 -5.40 7.75 -1.64
C VAL A 28 -5.83 7.03 -0.38
N SER A 29 -5.99 7.78 0.69
CA SER A 29 -6.47 7.24 1.95
C SER A 29 -7.83 6.61 1.75
N LYS A 30 -8.02 5.44 2.34
CA LYS A 30 -9.25 4.63 2.23
C LYS A 30 -9.46 4.01 0.86
N GLY A 31 -8.52 4.21 -0.05
CA GLY A 31 -8.58 3.59 -1.37
C GLY A 31 -7.99 2.19 -1.34
N SER A 32 -8.07 1.51 -2.48
CA SER A 32 -7.57 0.14 -2.62
C SER A 32 -6.20 0.12 -3.26
N ILE A 33 -5.40 -0.84 -2.87
CA ILE A 33 -4.08 -1.07 -3.46
C ILE A 33 -3.78 -2.57 -3.36
N ALA A 34 -3.07 -3.10 -4.33
CA ALA A 34 -2.63 -4.49 -4.26
C ALA A 34 -1.13 -4.52 -3.98
N VAL A 35 -0.74 -5.26 -2.96
CA VAL A 35 0.67 -5.44 -2.58
C VAL A 35 0.98 -6.91 -2.72
N ASP A 36 1.92 -7.24 -3.61
CA ASP A 36 2.26 -8.62 -3.94
C ASP A 36 1.01 -9.45 -4.27
N GLY A 37 0.06 -8.81 -4.97
CA GLY A 37 -1.15 -9.48 -5.41
C GLY A 37 -2.27 -9.53 -4.38
N ILE A 38 -2.06 -8.94 -3.20
CA ILE A 38 -3.07 -8.97 -2.13
C ILE A 38 -3.73 -7.61 -2.04
N SER A 39 -5.06 -7.59 -2.19
CA SER A 39 -5.82 -6.35 -2.16
C SER A 39 -5.98 -5.84 -0.74
N LEU A 40 -5.63 -4.59 -0.52
CA LEU A 40 -5.65 -3.99 0.81
C LEU A 40 -6.24 -2.59 0.74
N THR A 41 -6.66 -2.09 1.90
CA THR A 41 -7.16 -0.73 2.01
C THR A 41 -6.08 0.16 2.59
N VAL A 42 -5.86 1.30 1.96
CA VAL A 42 -4.86 2.27 2.41
C VAL A 42 -5.39 3.01 3.63
N ILE A 43 -4.60 3.04 4.70
CA ILE A 43 -4.97 3.81 5.89
C ILE A 43 -4.61 5.27 5.68
N GLU A 44 -3.35 5.53 5.35
CA GLU A 44 -2.87 6.89 5.10
C GLU A 44 -2.02 6.91 3.85
N ALA A 45 -2.12 7.99 3.10
CA ALA A 45 -1.31 8.18 1.90
C ALA A 45 -0.61 9.53 2.00
N GLU A 46 0.71 9.52 1.81
CA GLU A 46 1.54 10.72 1.80
C GLU A 46 2.32 10.77 0.49
N GLU A 47 3.12 11.80 0.30
CA GLU A 47 3.78 12.01 -0.98
C GLU A 47 4.61 10.82 -1.48
N GLU A 48 5.37 10.19 -0.60
CA GLU A 48 6.23 9.09 -1.02
C GLU A 48 6.09 7.88 -0.10
N CYS A 49 4.92 7.76 0.52
CA CYS A 49 4.72 6.75 1.54
C CYS A 49 3.24 6.47 1.72
N PHE A 50 2.91 5.24 2.01
CA PHE A 50 1.53 4.91 2.37
C PHE A 50 1.54 3.79 3.42
N THR A 51 0.44 3.66 4.16
CA THR A 51 0.31 2.64 5.19
C THR A 51 -0.93 1.79 4.95
N VAL A 52 -0.83 0.52 5.34
CA VAL A 52 -1.94 -0.42 5.29
C VAL A 52 -1.98 -1.21 6.59
N GLY A 53 -3.17 -1.67 6.95
CA GLY A 53 -3.32 -2.52 8.13
C GLY A 53 -3.46 -3.97 7.71
N ILE A 54 -2.75 -4.85 8.37
CA ILE A 54 -2.79 -6.29 8.08
C ILE A 54 -3.46 -6.99 9.24
N ILE A 55 -4.65 -7.53 9.00
CA ILE A 55 -5.39 -8.26 10.04
C ILE A 55 -4.78 -9.65 10.23
N PRO A 56 -5.04 -10.31 11.37
CA PRO A 56 -4.42 -11.61 11.66
C PRO A 56 -4.62 -12.66 10.56
N TYR A 57 -5.80 -12.71 9.98
CA TYR A 57 -6.07 -13.67 8.91
C TYR A 57 -5.09 -13.48 7.74
N THR A 58 -4.92 -12.23 7.29
CA THR A 58 -4.03 -11.93 6.17
C THR A 58 -2.58 -12.20 6.55
N TRP A 59 -2.21 -11.86 7.77
CA TRP A 59 -0.86 -12.11 8.27
C TRP A 59 -0.52 -13.60 8.21
N ASP A 60 -1.48 -14.45 8.60
CA ASP A 60 -1.26 -15.90 8.66
C ASP A 60 -1.34 -16.59 7.32
N HIS A 61 -2.05 -16.01 6.35
CA HIS A 61 -2.35 -16.68 5.09
C HIS A 61 -1.66 -16.07 3.87
N THR A 62 -0.72 -15.16 4.09
CA THR A 62 0.02 -14.53 3.00
C THR A 62 1.50 -14.45 3.35
N ASN A 63 2.27 -13.83 2.47
CA ASN A 63 3.70 -13.65 2.70
C ASN A 63 4.03 -12.47 3.61
N PHE A 64 3.02 -11.76 4.12
CA PHE A 64 3.28 -10.56 4.93
C PHE A 64 4.05 -10.86 6.21
N SER A 65 3.84 -12.04 6.80
CA SER A 65 4.56 -12.41 8.01
C SER A 65 6.07 -12.60 7.77
N SER A 66 6.45 -12.76 6.51
CA SER A 66 7.87 -12.93 6.14
C SER A 66 8.56 -11.64 5.75
N LEU A 67 7.80 -10.57 5.57
CA LEU A 67 8.37 -9.31 5.12
C LEU A 67 9.09 -8.59 6.25
N LYS A 68 10.15 -7.89 5.90
CA LYS A 68 10.95 -7.11 6.83
C LYS A 68 11.23 -5.74 6.22
N ALA A 69 11.55 -4.78 7.08
CA ALA A 69 11.95 -3.45 6.61
C ALA A 69 13.09 -3.59 5.62
N GLY A 70 12.98 -2.92 4.50
CA GLY A 70 13.96 -2.99 3.43
C GLY A 70 13.59 -3.93 2.30
N ASP A 71 12.62 -4.83 2.52
CA ASP A 71 12.18 -5.75 1.47
C ASP A 71 11.41 -5.00 0.39
N GLU A 72 11.56 -5.46 -0.85
CA GLU A 72 10.82 -4.89 -1.97
C GLU A 72 9.54 -5.67 -2.20
N VAL A 73 8.49 -4.96 -2.58
CA VAL A 73 7.19 -5.57 -2.89
C VAL A 73 6.66 -4.99 -4.19
N ASN A 74 5.82 -5.75 -4.85
CA ASN A 74 5.15 -5.29 -6.07
C ASN A 74 3.88 -4.56 -5.71
N ILE A 75 3.65 -3.42 -6.36
CA ILE A 75 2.48 -2.59 -6.10
C ILE A 75 1.64 -2.50 -7.35
N GLU A 76 0.33 -2.61 -7.17
CA GLU A 76 -0.60 -2.41 -8.27
C GLU A 76 -1.66 -1.43 -7.79
N VAL A 77 -1.68 -0.24 -8.38
CA VAL A 77 -2.64 0.78 -7.99
C VAL A 77 -3.99 0.50 -8.63
N ASP A 78 -5.06 1.03 -8.02
CA ASP A 78 -6.41 0.86 -8.53
C ASP A 78 -6.51 1.50 -9.92
N VAL A 79 -6.98 0.74 -10.89
CA VAL A 79 -7.10 1.24 -12.26
C VAL A 79 -8.07 2.43 -12.34
N ILE A 80 -9.06 2.48 -11.46
CA ILE A 80 -9.99 3.59 -11.42
C ILE A 80 -9.26 4.88 -11.06
N ALA A 81 -8.28 4.80 -10.16
CA ALA A 81 -7.48 5.96 -9.79
C ALA A 81 -6.72 6.49 -11.00
N LYS A 82 -6.26 5.61 -11.87
CA LYS A 82 -5.57 6.04 -13.08
C LYS A 82 -6.50 6.76 -14.05
N TYR A 83 -7.73 6.29 -14.17
CA TYR A 83 -8.71 6.94 -15.02
C TYR A 83 -9.06 8.34 -14.50
N VAL A 84 -9.25 8.45 -13.19
CA VAL A 84 -9.56 9.75 -12.59
C VAL A 84 -8.41 10.72 -12.82
N GLU A 85 -7.18 10.26 -12.63
CA GLU A 85 -5.99 11.09 -12.85
C GLU A 85 -5.96 11.59 -14.29
N LYS A 86 -6.21 10.71 -15.23
CA LYS A 86 -6.21 11.07 -16.65
C LYS A 86 -7.28 12.10 -16.97
N LEU A 87 -8.45 11.97 -16.37
CA LEU A 87 -9.55 12.92 -16.63
C LEU A 87 -9.28 14.29 -16.04
N VAL A 88 -8.66 14.33 -14.86
CA VAL A 88 -8.34 15.58 -14.18
C VAL A 88 -7.19 16.31 -14.85
N ASN A 89 -6.19 15.58 -15.29
CA ASN A 89 -4.99 16.15 -15.91
C ASN A 89 -4.98 16.00 -17.42
N LYS A 90 -6.14 16.11 -18.01
CA LYS A 90 -6.31 15.92 -19.44
C LYS A 90 -5.62 16.96 -20.30
N GLU A 91 -5.48 18.13 -19.77
CA GLU A 91 -4.86 19.25 -20.50
C GLU A 91 -3.37 18.98 -20.79
#